data_3254aad40bc0ff410c13857437f4afa5
#
_entry.id   3254aad40bc0ff410c13857437f4afa5
#
_cell.length_a   1.000
_cell.length_b   1.000
_cell.length_c   1.000
_cell.angle_alpha   90.00
_cell.angle_beta   90.00
_cell.angle_gamma   90.00
#
_symmetry.space_group_name_H-M   'P 1'
#
loop_
_entity.id
_entity.type
_entity.pdbx_description
1 polymer ?
#
loop_
_entity_poly.entity_id
_entity_poly.type
_entity_poly.pdbx_seq_one_letter_code
_entity_poly.pdbx_strand_id
1 'polypeptide(L)'
;MVNVLPAAQQHHVRRVVFASSSFVVAVQRFSVGALTTTMEPALIDLYDASKLFSARVGKMFSERYGVSFIALRMGMCVSAPTANSHGARIPFGRWRQTMWVSGRDLCRAFEHVVDEERISFGVYNLVSHNPGMRWEIATLTRDLDFVPQGWGRCAFFYYGAACEAGLGT
;
A
#
# COMPACT_ATOMS: atom_id res chain seq x y z
N MET A 1 -9.35 4.94 15.09
CA MET A 1 -8.17 4.38 15.81
C MET A 1 -8.19 4.61 17.31
N VAL A 2 -8.52 5.79 17.80
CA VAL A 2 -8.50 6.12 19.25
C VAL A 2 -9.36 5.20 20.12
N ASN A 3 -10.43 4.62 19.60
CA ASN A 3 -11.27 3.67 20.33
C ASN A 3 -10.88 2.21 20.06
N VAL A 4 -10.33 1.92 18.88
CA VAL A 4 -9.97 0.54 18.48
C VAL A 4 -8.75 0.03 19.23
N LEU A 5 -7.71 0.85 19.36
CA LEU A 5 -6.46 0.44 19.98
C LEU A 5 -6.59 0.17 21.49
N PRO A 6 -7.25 1.04 22.29
CA PRO A 6 -7.53 0.71 23.69
C PRO A 6 -8.34 -0.56 23.88
N ALA A 7 -9.36 -0.78 23.02
CA ALA A 7 -10.14 -2.03 23.05
C ALA A 7 -9.27 -3.24 22.69
N ALA A 8 -8.42 -3.13 21.67
CA ALA A 8 -7.50 -4.20 21.30
C ALA A 8 -6.55 -4.57 22.46
N GLN A 9 -6.02 -3.58 23.16
CA GLN A 9 -5.18 -3.81 24.34
C GLN A 9 -5.96 -4.44 25.48
N GLN A 10 -7.14 -3.91 25.79
CA GLN A 10 -7.99 -4.42 26.88
C GLN A 10 -8.41 -5.88 26.66
N HIS A 11 -8.65 -6.26 25.41
CA HIS A 11 -9.05 -7.63 25.04
C HIS A 11 -7.89 -8.52 24.58
N HIS A 12 -6.66 -8.12 24.87
CA HIS A 12 -5.43 -8.88 24.55
C HIS A 12 -5.34 -9.31 23.09
N VAL A 13 -5.79 -8.43 22.18
CA VAL A 13 -5.64 -8.64 20.74
C VAL A 13 -4.16 -8.59 20.40
N ARG A 14 -3.63 -9.67 19.84
CA ARG A 14 -2.21 -9.79 19.50
C ARG A 14 -1.77 -8.74 18.49
N ARG A 15 -2.59 -8.49 17.47
CA ARG A 15 -2.21 -7.62 16.34
C ARG A 15 -3.39 -6.82 15.79
N VAL A 16 -3.09 -5.59 15.43
CA VAL A 16 -3.98 -4.73 14.63
C VAL A 16 -3.36 -4.54 13.25
N VAL A 17 -4.07 -4.97 12.22
CA VAL A 17 -3.70 -4.69 10.81
C VAL A 17 -4.50 -3.50 10.33
N PHE A 18 -3.81 -2.44 9.93
CA PHE A 18 -4.44 -1.19 9.55
C PHE A 18 -4.40 -0.97 8.04
N ALA A 19 -5.56 -0.83 7.44
CA ALA A 19 -5.71 -0.44 6.05
C ALA A 19 -5.34 1.05 5.87
N SER A 20 -4.06 1.32 5.67
CA SER A 20 -3.50 2.64 5.35
C SER A 20 -3.63 2.93 3.85
N SER A 21 -3.01 3.99 3.36
CA SER A 21 -3.11 4.42 1.97
C SER A 21 -1.77 4.88 1.40
N SER A 22 -1.50 4.52 0.17
CA SER A 22 -0.38 5.07 -0.61
C SER A 22 -0.51 6.57 -0.85
N PHE A 23 -1.69 7.13 -0.71
CA PHE A 23 -1.92 8.58 -0.86
C PHE A 23 -1.21 9.43 0.19
N VAL A 24 -0.81 8.88 1.32
CA VAL A 24 0.02 9.57 2.33
C VAL A 24 1.29 10.18 1.74
N VAL A 25 1.80 9.64 0.63
CA VAL A 25 2.96 10.15 -0.10
C VAL A 25 2.65 10.47 -1.57
N ALA A 26 1.38 10.66 -1.93
CA ALA A 26 0.97 10.82 -3.33
C ALA A 26 1.52 12.08 -4.01
N VAL A 27 1.76 13.17 -3.27
CA VAL A 27 2.39 14.39 -3.79
C VAL A 27 3.81 14.11 -4.28
N GLN A 28 4.50 13.14 -3.67
CA GLN A 28 5.84 12.71 -4.07
C GLN A 28 5.88 12.00 -5.45
N ARG A 29 4.72 11.83 -6.10
CA ARG A 29 4.66 11.34 -7.50
C ARG A 29 5.51 12.15 -8.48
N PHE A 30 5.75 13.42 -8.16
CA PHE A 30 6.57 14.33 -8.97
C PHE A 30 8.05 14.28 -8.61
N SER A 31 8.44 13.61 -7.53
CA SER A 31 9.84 13.40 -7.17
C SER A 31 10.50 12.36 -8.07
N VAL A 32 11.83 12.29 -8.01
CA VAL A 32 12.61 11.25 -8.68
C VAL A 32 12.87 10.09 -7.71
N GLY A 33 12.95 8.86 -8.23
CA GLY A 33 13.32 7.67 -7.46
C GLY A 33 12.14 6.90 -6.87
N ALA A 34 12.44 5.98 -5.97
CA ALA A 34 11.47 5.11 -5.35
C ALA A 34 10.60 5.84 -4.31
N LEU A 35 9.34 5.47 -4.24
CA LEU A 35 8.39 5.96 -3.22
C LEU A 35 8.45 5.03 -2.02
N THR A 36 9.19 5.41 -1.00
CA THR A 36 9.40 4.60 0.20
C THR A 36 8.42 4.95 1.32
N THR A 37 8.32 4.06 2.31
CA THR A 37 7.52 4.31 3.52
C THR A 37 8.18 5.32 4.46
N THR A 38 9.47 5.58 4.29
CA THR A 38 10.26 6.53 5.08
C THR A 38 10.28 7.95 4.52
N MET A 39 9.74 8.16 3.31
CA MET A 39 9.60 9.51 2.76
C MET A 39 8.72 10.38 3.63
N GLU A 40 9.05 11.68 3.70
CA GLU A 40 8.22 12.66 4.38
C GLU A 40 6.81 12.65 3.80
N PRO A 41 5.77 12.50 4.64
CA PRO A 41 4.39 12.54 4.17
C PRO A 41 4.05 13.87 3.50
N ALA A 42 3.37 13.78 2.36
CA ALA A 42 2.92 14.95 1.62
C ALA A 42 1.43 14.75 1.30
N LEU A 43 0.61 15.30 2.17
CA LEU A 43 -0.82 15.07 2.22
C LEU A 43 -1.57 16.00 1.27
N ILE A 44 -2.62 15.51 0.65
CA ILE A 44 -3.48 16.28 -0.24
C ILE A 44 -4.77 16.70 0.49
N ASP A 45 -5.31 15.83 1.32
CA ASP A 45 -6.60 16.03 1.95
C ASP A 45 -6.70 15.43 3.37
N LEU A 46 -7.90 15.55 3.96
CA LEU A 46 -8.18 15.02 5.30
C LEU A 46 -8.16 13.50 5.36
N TYR A 47 -8.44 12.82 4.25
CA TYR A 47 -8.34 11.36 4.20
C TYR A 47 -6.90 10.92 4.43
N ASP A 48 -5.95 11.52 3.71
CA ASP A 48 -4.52 11.22 3.85
C ASP A 48 -4.04 11.52 5.27
N ALA A 49 -4.45 12.67 5.81
CA ALA A 49 -4.15 13.07 7.18
C ALA A 49 -4.67 12.04 8.19
N SER A 50 -5.89 11.54 8.00
CA SER A 50 -6.48 10.52 8.87
C SER A 50 -5.70 9.20 8.83
N LYS A 51 -5.21 8.79 7.65
CA LYS A 51 -4.41 7.58 7.49
C LYS A 51 -3.04 7.71 8.14
N LEU A 52 -2.38 8.86 7.96
CA LEU A 52 -1.10 9.14 8.60
C LEU A 52 -1.24 9.19 10.13
N PHE A 53 -2.22 9.94 10.63
CA PHE A 53 -2.51 10.04 12.06
C PHE A 53 -2.72 8.65 12.68
N SER A 54 -3.56 7.82 12.05
CA SER A 54 -3.85 6.48 12.54
C SER A 54 -2.60 5.59 12.61
N ALA A 55 -1.72 5.69 11.62
CA ALA A 55 -0.46 4.93 11.62
C ALA A 55 0.50 5.41 12.73
N ARG A 56 0.59 6.74 12.96
CA ARG A 56 1.40 7.32 14.04
C ARG A 56 0.87 6.94 15.44
N VAL A 57 -0.44 6.98 15.63
CA VAL A 57 -1.06 6.52 16.87
C VAL A 57 -0.83 5.02 17.08
N GLY A 58 -0.93 4.21 16.01
CA GLY A 58 -0.62 2.79 16.04
C GLY A 58 0.81 2.50 16.48
N LYS A 59 1.79 3.27 15.97
CA LYS A 59 3.20 3.18 16.40
C LYS A 59 3.34 3.42 17.90
N MET A 60 2.85 4.56 18.35
CA MET A 60 2.91 4.94 19.79
C MET A 60 2.26 3.85 20.67
N PHE A 61 1.14 3.29 20.23
CA PHE A 61 0.43 2.26 20.98
C PHE A 61 1.20 0.94 21.03
N SER A 62 1.82 0.55 19.91
CA SER A 62 2.68 -0.62 19.85
C SER A 62 3.88 -0.49 20.79
N GLU A 63 4.57 0.65 20.74
CA GLU A 63 5.73 0.93 21.59
C GLU A 63 5.39 0.95 23.08
N ARG A 64 4.20 1.48 23.45
CA ARG A 64 3.81 1.65 24.84
C ARG A 64 3.14 0.42 25.46
N TYR A 65 2.36 -0.31 24.69
CA TYR A 65 1.49 -1.38 25.22
C TYR A 65 1.78 -2.76 24.61
N GLY A 66 2.73 -2.88 23.71
CA GLY A 66 3.13 -4.16 23.11
C GLY A 66 2.11 -4.77 22.13
N VAL A 67 1.04 -4.06 21.78
CA VAL A 67 0.09 -4.54 20.76
C VAL A 67 0.76 -4.40 19.38
N SER A 68 0.93 -5.50 18.67
CA SER A 68 1.50 -5.44 17.32
C SER A 68 0.61 -4.61 16.40
N PHE A 69 1.23 -3.69 15.63
CA PHE A 69 0.50 -2.82 14.71
C PHE A 69 1.19 -2.77 13.35
N ILE A 70 0.52 -3.25 12.31
CA ILE A 70 1.04 -3.24 10.94
C ILE A 70 0.11 -2.42 10.05
N ALA A 71 0.66 -1.37 9.42
CA ALA A 71 -0.04 -0.52 8.48
C ALA A 71 0.33 -0.89 7.03
N LEU A 72 -0.64 -1.31 6.24
CA LEU A 72 -0.48 -1.52 4.81
C LEU A 72 -0.94 -0.28 4.05
N ARG A 73 0.00 0.46 3.46
CA ARG A 73 -0.29 1.57 2.53
C ARG A 73 -0.76 0.99 1.21
N MET A 74 -2.03 0.64 1.17
CA MET A 74 -2.64 0.06 -0.02
C MET A 74 -2.66 1.05 -1.17
N GLY A 75 -2.33 0.55 -2.34
CA GLY A 75 -2.56 1.24 -3.59
C GLY A 75 -4.04 1.26 -3.98
N MET A 76 -4.30 1.48 -5.25
CA MET A 76 -5.67 1.57 -5.75
C MET A 76 -6.27 0.19 -5.97
N CYS A 77 -7.31 -0.13 -5.20
CA CYS A 77 -8.15 -1.31 -5.40
C CYS A 77 -9.29 -0.94 -6.36
N VAL A 78 -9.39 -1.64 -7.47
CA VAL A 78 -10.51 -1.49 -8.42
C VAL A 78 -11.30 -2.79 -8.41
N SER A 79 -12.57 -2.67 -8.07
CA SER A 79 -13.50 -3.79 -8.18
C SER A 79 -13.96 -3.90 -9.65
N ALA A 80 -13.41 -4.89 -10.36
CA ALA A 80 -13.86 -5.25 -11.70
C ALA A 80 -13.73 -6.76 -11.89
N PRO A 81 -14.55 -7.40 -12.72
CA PRO A 81 -14.47 -8.84 -12.96
C PRO A 81 -13.10 -9.32 -13.45
N THR A 82 -12.35 -8.45 -14.12
CA THR A 82 -10.99 -8.71 -14.63
C THR A 82 -9.87 -8.20 -13.70
N ALA A 83 -10.19 -7.51 -12.63
CA ALA A 83 -9.23 -6.83 -11.77
C ALA A 83 -8.39 -7.77 -10.88
N ASN A 84 -8.69 -9.07 -10.87
CA ASN A 84 -7.92 -10.08 -10.13
C ASN A 84 -6.96 -10.86 -11.02
N SER A 85 -6.87 -10.54 -12.31
CA SER A 85 -6.06 -11.28 -13.27
C SER A 85 -4.77 -10.56 -13.60
N HIS A 86 -3.75 -11.36 -13.97
CA HIS A 86 -2.54 -10.83 -14.59
C HIS A 86 -2.92 -10.03 -15.85
N GLY A 87 -2.35 -8.82 -15.99
CA GLY A 87 -2.63 -7.96 -17.12
C GLY A 87 -3.99 -7.25 -17.08
N ALA A 88 -4.59 -7.11 -15.90
CA ALA A 88 -5.83 -6.38 -15.73
C ALA A 88 -5.75 -4.97 -16.36
N ARG A 89 -6.79 -4.61 -17.13
CA ARG A 89 -6.91 -3.27 -17.71
C ARG A 89 -7.39 -2.29 -16.66
N ILE A 90 -6.54 -1.33 -16.32
CA ILE A 90 -6.83 -0.30 -15.32
C ILE A 90 -7.39 0.92 -16.05
N PRO A 91 -8.66 1.30 -15.83
CA PRO A 91 -9.34 2.37 -16.58
C PRO A 91 -8.90 3.80 -16.17
N PHE A 92 -7.78 3.92 -15.53
CA PHE A 92 -7.25 5.19 -15.05
C PHE A 92 -5.86 5.44 -15.61
N GLY A 93 -5.41 6.71 -15.65
CA GLY A 93 -4.12 7.10 -16.20
C GLY A 93 -2.93 6.37 -15.57
N ARG A 94 -1.78 6.47 -16.23
CA ARG A 94 -0.55 5.73 -15.89
C ARG A 94 -0.17 5.76 -14.41
N TRP A 95 -0.29 6.91 -13.75
CA TRP A 95 -0.01 7.02 -12.31
C TRP A 95 -0.85 6.04 -11.48
N ARG A 96 -2.15 5.97 -11.73
CA ARG A 96 -3.05 5.07 -10.99
C ARG A 96 -2.81 3.60 -11.33
N GLN A 97 -2.41 3.32 -12.56
CA GLN A 97 -2.02 1.98 -12.97
C GLN A 97 -0.76 1.51 -12.18
N THR A 98 0.23 2.39 -11.99
CA THR A 98 1.45 2.01 -11.25
C THR A 98 1.21 1.74 -9.77
N MET A 99 0.14 2.26 -9.20
CA MET A 99 -0.24 2.03 -7.80
C MET A 99 -1.37 1.01 -7.61
N TRP A 100 -1.79 0.34 -8.68
CA TRP A 100 -2.86 -0.64 -8.57
C TRP A 100 -2.43 -1.85 -7.73
N VAL A 101 -3.40 -2.40 -6.97
CA VAL A 101 -3.23 -3.66 -6.23
C VAL A 101 -4.38 -4.60 -6.60
N SER A 102 -4.04 -5.85 -6.94
CA SER A 102 -5.04 -6.89 -7.22
C SER A 102 -5.72 -7.34 -5.93
N GLY A 103 -6.99 -7.71 -6.02
CA GLY A 103 -7.71 -8.29 -4.87
C GLY A 103 -7.02 -9.53 -4.32
N ARG A 104 -6.41 -10.34 -5.21
CA ARG A 104 -5.63 -11.52 -4.80
C ARG A 104 -4.40 -11.13 -3.98
N ASP A 105 -3.59 -10.17 -4.45
CA ASP A 105 -2.41 -9.72 -3.71
C ASP A 105 -2.82 -9.07 -2.38
N LEU A 106 -3.94 -8.34 -2.40
CA LEU A 106 -4.49 -7.74 -1.19
C LEU A 106 -4.82 -8.82 -0.14
N CYS A 107 -5.62 -9.83 -0.50
CA CYS A 107 -5.99 -10.91 0.42
C CYS A 107 -4.75 -11.64 0.95
N ARG A 108 -3.84 -12.05 0.06
CA ARG A 108 -2.60 -12.73 0.46
C ARG A 108 -1.72 -11.89 1.38
N ALA A 109 -1.59 -10.58 1.12
CA ALA A 109 -0.82 -9.72 1.99
C ALA A 109 -1.42 -9.63 3.39
N PHE A 110 -2.75 -9.57 3.51
CA PHE A 110 -3.41 -9.61 4.81
C PHE A 110 -3.21 -10.94 5.53
N GLU A 111 -3.27 -12.08 4.82
CA GLU A 111 -2.98 -13.41 5.37
C GLU A 111 -1.55 -13.44 5.95
N HIS A 112 -0.53 -13.08 5.15
CA HIS A 112 0.86 -13.03 5.63
C HIS A 112 1.04 -12.10 6.84
N VAL A 113 0.38 -10.95 6.86
CA VAL A 113 0.48 -10.01 7.99
C VAL A 113 -0.19 -10.57 9.25
N VAL A 114 -1.31 -11.27 9.11
CA VAL A 114 -2.01 -11.88 10.27
C VAL A 114 -1.17 -12.99 10.90
N ASP A 115 -0.49 -13.78 10.07
CA ASP A 115 0.33 -14.91 10.51
C ASP A 115 1.73 -14.50 11.00
N GLU A 116 2.23 -13.32 10.63
CA GLU A 116 3.55 -12.83 11.06
C GLU A 116 3.61 -12.63 12.59
N GLU A 117 4.66 -13.12 13.24
CA GLU A 117 4.79 -13.06 14.70
C GLU A 117 5.93 -12.16 15.19
N ARG A 118 6.91 -11.86 14.33
CA ARG A 118 8.17 -11.18 14.70
C ARG A 118 8.04 -9.66 14.73
N ILE A 119 7.05 -9.09 14.03
CA ILE A 119 6.95 -7.65 13.81
C ILE A 119 6.01 -7.03 14.84
N SER A 120 6.54 -6.15 15.69
CA SER A 120 5.75 -5.36 16.62
C SER A 120 5.13 -4.13 15.96
N PHE A 121 5.87 -3.46 15.07
CA PHE A 121 5.39 -2.31 14.30
C PHE A 121 5.99 -2.31 12.89
N GLY A 122 5.15 -2.05 11.88
CA GLY A 122 5.59 -1.91 10.50
C GLY A 122 4.66 -1.04 9.66
N VAL A 123 5.23 -0.35 8.67
CA VAL A 123 4.49 0.37 7.63
C VAL A 123 5.02 -0.09 6.28
N TYR A 124 4.15 -0.60 5.43
CA TYR A 124 4.53 -1.19 4.14
C TYR A 124 3.71 -0.65 3.00
N ASN A 125 4.35 -0.39 1.85
CA ASN A 125 3.62 -0.16 0.62
C ASN A 125 3.09 -1.48 0.08
N LEU A 126 1.81 -1.49 -0.29
CA LEU A 126 1.16 -2.66 -0.89
C LEU A 126 0.57 -2.29 -2.24
N VAL A 127 1.28 -2.65 -3.29
CA VAL A 127 0.86 -2.56 -4.70
C VAL A 127 1.22 -3.85 -5.41
N SER A 128 0.53 -4.17 -6.50
CA SER A 128 0.92 -5.28 -7.38
C SER A 128 2.18 -4.92 -8.17
N HIS A 129 2.81 -5.91 -8.82
CA HIS A 129 4.05 -5.73 -9.59
C HIS A 129 3.78 -5.03 -10.94
N ASN A 130 3.36 -3.78 -10.88
CA ASN A 130 2.91 -3.04 -12.05
C ASN A 130 4.08 -2.51 -12.89
N PRO A 131 3.99 -2.55 -14.22
CA PRO A 131 5.01 -1.93 -15.08
C PRO A 131 5.20 -0.45 -14.78
N GLY A 132 6.45 -0.05 -14.58
CA GLY A 132 6.83 1.33 -14.28
C GLY A 132 6.42 1.83 -12.90
N MET A 133 6.10 0.94 -11.97
CA MET A 133 5.85 1.33 -10.58
C MET A 133 7.14 1.86 -9.93
N ARG A 134 6.96 2.82 -9.04
CA ARG A 134 8.04 3.39 -8.21
C ARG A 134 7.85 3.10 -6.72
N TRP A 135 6.78 2.42 -6.37
CA TRP A 135 6.49 2.03 -4.99
C TRP A 135 7.51 1.00 -4.52
N GLU A 136 8.22 1.34 -3.46
CA GLU A 136 9.17 0.41 -2.84
C GLU A 136 8.37 -0.68 -2.10
N ILE A 137 8.57 -1.94 -2.52
CA ILE A 137 7.94 -3.12 -1.94
C ILE A 137 8.95 -4.13 -1.40
N ALA A 138 10.25 -3.87 -1.54
CA ALA A 138 11.28 -4.79 -1.08
C ALA A 138 11.26 -4.97 0.43
N THR A 139 10.91 -3.92 1.18
CA THR A 139 10.73 -3.99 2.63
C THR A 139 9.57 -4.93 3.00
N LEU A 140 8.44 -4.84 2.28
CA LEU A 140 7.30 -5.74 2.45
C LEU A 140 7.72 -7.20 2.18
N THR A 141 8.43 -7.43 1.07
CA THR A 141 8.91 -8.77 0.70
C THR A 141 9.86 -9.35 1.73
N ARG A 142 10.84 -8.55 2.18
CA ARG A 142 11.84 -8.99 3.15
C ARG A 142 11.24 -9.35 4.50
N ASP A 143 10.34 -8.51 5.01
CA ASP A 143 9.86 -8.59 6.40
C ASP A 143 8.67 -9.56 6.53
N LEU A 144 7.85 -9.67 5.49
CA LEU A 144 6.63 -10.48 5.50
C LEU A 144 6.70 -11.72 4.61
N ASP A 145 7.83 -11.98 3.95
CA ASP A 145 7.99 -13.06 2.96
C ASP A 145 6.87 -13.06 1.90
N PHE A 146 6.45 -11.86 1.50
CA PHE A 146 5.34 -11.66 0.58
C PHE A 146 5.80 -11.03 -0.73
N VAL A 147 5.51 -11.70 -1.84
CA VAL A 147 5.75 -11.20 -3.20
C VAL A 147 4.42 -11.01 -3.93
N PRO A 148 4.09 -9.78 -4.36
CA PRO A 148 2.93 -9.55 -5.22
C PRO A 148 3.04 -10.33 -6.53
N GLN A 149 1.95 -10.95 -6.97
CA GLN A 149 1.89 -11.74 -8.21
C GLN A 149 1.07 -11.05 -9.30
N GLY A 150 0.18 -10.14 -8.93
CA GLY A 150 -0.64 -9.40 -9.87
C GLY A 150 0.15 -8.31 -10.60
N TRP A 151 -0.34 -7.92 -11.76
CA TRP A 151 0.11 -6.73 -12.48
C TRP A 151 -1.02 -6.16 -13.34
N GLY A 152 -1.07 -4.84 -13.48
CA GLY A 152 -2.09 -4.15 -14.25
C GLY A 152 -1.49 -3.38 -15.43
N ARG A 153 -2.26 -3.23 -16.51
CA ARG A 153 -1.95 -2.40 -17.68
C ARG A 153 -2.80 -1.14 -17.68
N CYS A 154 -2.26 -0.04 -18.18
CA CYS A 154 -3.07 1.14 -18.48
C CYS A 154 -4.08 0.82 -19.60
N ALA A 155 -5.37 1.12 -19.36
CA ALA A 155 -6.43 0.86 -20.33
C ALA A 155 -6.56 1.96 -21.40
N PHE A 156 -5.88 3.08 -21.24
CA PHE A 156 -5.95 4.20 -22.17
C PHE A 156 -5.09 3.95 -23.42
N PHE A 157 -5.65 3.24 -24.38
CA PHE A 157 -5.30 3.36 -25.78
C PHE A 157 -6.31 4.30 -26.47
N TYR A 158 -6.19 5.61 -26.22
CA TYR A 158 -6.83 6.59 -27.11
C TYR A 158 -5.81 7.65 -27.47
N TYR A 159 -5.59 7.78 -28.77
CA TYR A 159 -4.61 8.58 -29.51
C TYR A 159 -3.16 8.05 -29.43
N GLY A 160 -2.80 7.44 -30.52
CA GLY A 160 -1.51 6.85 -30.83
C GLY A 160 -0.31 7.58 -30.23
N ALA A 161 0.58 6.81 -29.61
CA ALA A 161 1.91 7.22 -29.14
C ALA A 161 2.03 7.81 -27.72
N ALA A 162 1.60 7.21 -26.66
CA ALA A 162 2.04 7.74 -25.36
C ALA A 162 2.22 6.75 -24.20
N CYS A 163 1.90 5.49 -24.36
CA CYS A 163 2.16 4.55 -23.26
C CYS A 163 3.54 3.84 -23.33
N GLU A 164 4.18 3.88 -24.51
CA GLU A 164 5.51 3.29 -24.74
C GLU A 164 6.67 4.30 -24.75
N ALA A 165 6.39 5.59 -24.84
CA ALA A 165 7.41 6.65 -24.86
C ALA A 165 7.76 7.13 -23.44
N GLY A 166 8.38 6.30 -22.66
CA GLY A 166 8.85 6.62 -21.30
C GLY A 166 9.96 5.69 -20.82
N LEU A 167 10.57 4.95 -21.74
CA LEU A 167 11.86 4.29 -21.58
C LEU A 167 12.87 5.07 -22.44
N GLY A 168 13.27 6.23 -21.99
CA GLY A 168 14.26 7.01 -22.71
C GLY A 168 14.71 8.21 -21.90
N THR A 169 15.93 8.07 -21.35
CA THR A 169 16.82 9.06 -20.69
C THR A 169 16.35 9.59 -19.37
#